data_bc9a11d025d26bddc8d2df403408e8cd
#
_entry.id   bc9a11d025d26bddc8d2df403408e8cd
#
_cell.length_a   1.000
_cell.length_b   1.000
_cell.length_c   1.000
_cell.angle_alpha   90.00
_cell.angle_beta   90.00
_cell.angle_gamma   90.00
#
_symmetry.space_group_name_H-M   'P 1'
#
loop_
_entity.id
_entity.type
_entity.pdbx_description
1 polymer ?
#
loop_
_entity_poly.entity_id
_entity_poly.type
_entity_poly.pdbx_seq_one_letter_code
_entity_poly.pdbx_strand_id
1 'polypeptide(L)'
;MNRTVTAIPATKKLGNLTASSGAPARRRVAAYARVSTEMEEQTSSYEAQIDYYTTYIRSRNDWQFAGMYCDKGISGTSMKRREGFQTMIDDALAGKIDLILTKSVSRFARNTVDSLTTVRKLKDAGVEVYFQKENIYTFDAKGELLITIMSSLAQEESRSISENVTWGHRKRFADGKVMVPYKSLLGYKKGADGSLVIDETQAPAVRLIYQLFLDGMAISEIKTELAARKILTPRGKEVWSTSTVRSILSNEKYKGDALLQKTFTTDFLTKKMKVNEGEVPQYYVTGNHEPIIEPRIWDQVQYELATRHGNISSAKVGLFSTRLKCSQCGAWYGRKTWASNTKYKYTVWQCNHKYTDEHPCSSATVKDEQIKDSFVQALNQLIACRPQQSQLPQVLGDMFDTSRLEEQAAACQAKIVELTEQIEALIAENQQRALDQDAYQNKYTELDTAYRKTLARKTSLEADITAKTAKHAAVTTALDDLTGEPVSEFRPSQWSALIDHAIVDEDGIRFVFRTGEQVRIALKG
;
A
#
# COMPACT_ATOMS: atom_id res chain seq x y z
N MET A 1 -52.17 -16.03 33.05
CA MET A 1 -51.66 -14.83 33.74
C MET A 1 -52.18 -13.61 33.00
N ASN A 2 -53.13 -12.89 33.59
CA ASN A 2 -53.67 -11.65 33.00
C ASN A 2 -52.65 -10.52 33.20
N ARG A 3 -52.12 -9.99 32.10
CA ARG A 3 -51.27 -8.80 32.15
C ARG A 3 -52.16 -7.56 32.16
N THR A 4 -52.05 -6.77 33.21
CA THR A 4 -52.72 -5.46 33.33
C THR A 4 -51.74 -4.40 32.87
N VAL A 5 -52.09 -3.66 31.81
CA VAL A 5 -51.29 -2.55 31.29
C VAL A 5 -51.90 -1.25 31.81
N THR A 6 -51.20 -0.53 32.65
CA THR A 6 -51.57 0.80 33.12
C THR A 6 -50.83 1.85 32.32
N ALA A 7 -51.51 2.67 31.53
CA ALA A 7 -50.91 3.78 30.83
C ALA A 7 -50.61 4.94 31.82
N ILE A 8 -49.35 5.31 31.94
CA ILE A 8 -48.89 6.49 32.69
C ILE A 8 -48.92 7.69 31.72
N PRO A 9 -49.76 8.67 31.91
CA PRO A 9 -49.81 9.82 31.02
C PRO A 9 -48.48 10.62 31.08
N ALA A 10 -48.04 11.11 29.92
CA ALA A 10 -46.86 11.95 29.84
C ALA A 10 -47.01 13.25 30.66
N THR A 11 -46.19 13.42 31.64
CA THR A 11 -46.20 14.60 32.55
C THR A 11 -45.43 15.79 32.01
N LYS A 12 -44.71 15.65 30.90
CA LYS A 12 -44.01 16.76 30.21
C LYS A 12 -44.47 16.82 28.76
N LYS A 13 -45.06 17.95 28.35
CA LYS A 13 -45.30 18.26 26.94
C LYS A 13 -43.94 18.47 26.26
N LEU A 14 -43.65 17.69 25.22
CA LEU A 14 -42.53 17.93 24.32
C LEU A 14 -42.85 19.24 23.54
N GLY A 15 -42.11 20.29 23.79
CA GLY A 15 -42.28 21.58 23.12
C GLY A 15 -43.13 22.54 23.91
N ASN A 16 -42.48 23.29 24.72
CA ASN A 16 -42.53 24.75 24.84
C ASN A 16 -41.59 25.13 25.98
N LEU A 17 -40.42 25.53 25.65
CA LEU A 17 -39.57 26.34 26.50
C LEU A 17 -40.36 27.60 26.86
N THR A 18 -40.68 27.70 28.13
CA THR A 18 -41.00 28.92 28.88
C THR A 18 -41.43 30.12 28.02
N ALA A 19 -42.73 30.32 27.93
CA ALA A 19 -43.26 31.64 27.69
C ALA A 19 -42.86 32.52 28.92
N SER A 20 -41.70 33.17 28.85
CA SER A 20 -41.50 34.40 29.59
C SER A 20 -42.52 35.38 29.05
N SER A 21 -43.25 36.05 29.95
CA SER A 21 -44.21 37.13 29.70
C SER A 21 -43.48 38.41 29.24
N GLY A 22 -42.85 38.32 28.06
CA GLY A 22 -42.29 39.42 27.29
C GLY A 22 -42.79 39.24 25.84
N ALA A 23 -42.98 40.31 25.11
CA ALA A 23 -43.32 40.28 23.70
C ALA A 23 -42.40 39.29 22.98
N PRO A 24 -42.90 38.44 22.03
CA PRO A 24 -42.10 37.42 21.38
C PRO A 24 -40.83 38.06 20.81
N ALA A 25 -39.68 37.57 21.26
CA ALA A 25 -38.39 38.09 20.78
C ALA A 25 -38.34 37.98 19.26
N ARG A 26 -38.13 39.13 18.58
CA ARG A 26 -38.05 39.17 17.13
C ARG A 26 -36.92 38.27 16.64
N ARG A 27 -37.14 37.44 15.61
CA ARG A 27 -36.10 36.61 15.00
C ARG A 27 -35.01 37.49 14.38
N ARG A 28 -33.77 37.26 14.70
CA ARG A 28 -32.60 37.94 14.11
C ARG A 28 -32.34 37.36 12.72
N VAL A 29 -32.63 38.18 11.71
CA VAL A 29 -32.61 37.75 10.31
C VAL A 29 -31.47 38.41 9.57
N ALA A 30 -30.62 37.61 8.95
CA ALA A 30 -29.56 38.05 8.04
C ALA A 30 -29.89 37.68 6.61
N ALA A 31 -29.36 38.44 5.65
CA ALA A 31 -29.48 38.11 4.25
C ALA A 31 -28.10 37.84 3.61
N TYR A 32 -28.08 36.92 2.65
CA TYR A 32 -26.89 36.60 1.86
C TYR A 32 -27.12 36.81 0.36
N ALA A 33 -26.26 37.63 -0.25
CA ALA A 33 -26.28 37.90 -1.68
C ALA A 33 -24.93 37.57 -2.34
N ARG A 34 -24.98 37.06 -3.57
CA ARG A 34 -23.82 36.82 -4.40
C ARG A 34 -23.99 37.39 -5.78
N VAL A 35 -23.08 38.25 -6.22
CA VAL A 35 -23.06 38.88 -7.54
C VAL A 35 -21.86 38.42 -8.36
N SER A 36 -22.02 38.29 -9.68
CA SER A 36 -20.94 37.94 -10.64
C SER A 36 -20.19 39.21 -11.10
N THR A 37 -18.93 39.09 -11.54
CA THR A 37 -17.99 40.20 -11.78
C THR A 37 -18.02 40.80 -13.17
N GLU A 38 -18.93 40.43 -14.06
CA GLU A 38 -18.87 40.89 -15.43
C GLU A 38 -19.88 42.00 -15.69
N MET A 39 -19.37 43.23 -15.93
CA MET A 39 -19.98 44.47 -16.40
C MET A 39 -20.53 45.46 -15.36
N GLU A 40 -20.40 46.75 -15.67
CA GLU A 40 -20.83 47.93 -14.88
C GLU A 40 -22.33 47.98 -14.55
N GLU A 41 -23.19 47.29 -15.29
CA GLU A 41 -24.62 47.12 -14.99
C GLU A 41 -24.92 46.31 -13.70
N GLN A 42 -23.92 45.68 -13.12
CA GLN A 42 -24.10 44.82 -11.94
C GLN A 42 -23.86 45.51 -10.59
N THR A 43 -23.25 46.69 -10.58
CA THR A 43 -23.16 47.50 -9.35
C THR A 43 -24.55 47.97 -8.93
N SER A 44 -25.39 48.37 -9.88
CA SER A 44 -26.78 48.70 -9.64
C SER A 44 -27.63 47.50 -9.19
N SER A 45 -27.34 46.32 -9.68
CA SER A 45 -27.99 45.06 -9.27
C SER A 45 -27.58 44.61 -7.84
N TYR A 46 -26.35 44.92 -7.42
CA TYR A 46 -25.87 44.61 -6.06
C TYR A 46 -26.54 45.51 -4.99
N GLU A 47 -26.54 46.82 -5.25
CA GLU A 47 -27.21 47.80 -4.36
C GLU A 47 -28.70 47.52 -4.27
N ALA A 48 -29.35 47.21 -5.37
CA ALA A 48 -30.74 46.81 -5.44
C ALA A 48 -31.06 45.55 -4.59
N GLN A 49 -30.16 44.55 -4.57
CA GLN A 49 -30.35 43.37 -3.74
C GLN A 49 -30.19 43.69 -2.25
N ILE A 50 -29.23 44.53 -1.89
CA ILE A 50 -29.06 44.97 -0.49
C ILE A 50 -30.31 45.74 -0.01
N ASP A 51 -30.77 46.70 -0.82
CA ASP A 51 -31.95 47.49 -0.49
C ASP A 51 -33.21 46.61 -0.42
N TYR A 52 -33.40 45.71 -1.38
CA TYR A 52 -34.50 44.75 -1.37
C TYR A 52 -34.54 43.91 -0.09
N TYR A 53 -33.44 43.24 0.29
CA TYR A 53 -33.43 42.39 1.48
C TYR A 53 -33.54 43.19 2.76
N THR A 54 -32.91 44.36 2.83
CA THR A 54 -33.00 45.22 4.00
C THR A 54 -34.45 45.72 4.20
N THR A 55 -35.08 46.14 3.14
CA THR A 55 -36.48 46.61 3.16
C THR A 55 -37.42 45.43 3.46
N TYR A 56 -37.20 44.27 2.84
CA TYR A 56 -38.02 43.06 3.05
C TYR A 56 -37.95 42.58 4.51
N ILE A 57 -36.77 42.54 5.12
CA ILE A 57 -36.61 42.14 6.53
C ILE A 57 -37.27 43.17 7.46
N ARG A 58 -37.08 44.45 7.20
CA ARG A 58 -37.62 45.54 8.03
C ARG A 58 -39.15 45.70 7.90
N SER A 59 -39.73 45.26 6.82
CA SER A 59 -41.19 45.30 6.62
C SER A 59 -41.95 44.27 7.49
N ARG A 60 -41.22 43.30 8.06
CA ARG A 60 -41.80 42.28 8.93
C ARG A 60 -41.70 42.66 10.40
N ASN A 61 -42.82 42.65 11.12
CA ASN A 61 -42.88 43.00 12.54
C ASN A 61 -42.23 41.95 13.45
N ASP A 62 -42.17 40.70 13.01
CA ASP A 62 -41.63 39.54 13.72
C ASP A 62 -40.13 39.35 13.50
N TRP A 63 -39.50 40.17 12.64
CA TRP A 63 -38.09 40.08 12.30
C TRP A 63 -37.28 41.29 12.81
N GLN A 64 -36.00 41.01 13.14
CA GLN A 64 -35.00 42.02 13.47
C GLN A 64 -33.84 41.87 12.49
N PHE A 65 -33.45 42.93 11.80
CA PHE A 65 -32.31 42.91 10.89
C PHE A 65 -31.02 42.67 11.67
N ALA A 66 -30.31 41.53 11.36
CA ALA A 66 -29.07 41.12 11.97
C ALA A 66 -27.83 41.44 11.13
N GLY A 67 -27.98 41.52 9.81
CA GLY A 67 -26.88 41.86 8.92
C GLY A 67 -27.13 41.51 7.46
N MET A 68 -26.31 42.12 6.59
CA MET A 68 -26.23 41.78 5.17
C MET A 68 -24.83 41.27 4.84
N TYR A 69 -24.73 40.07 4.31
CA TYR A 69 -23.47 39.43 3.95
C TYR A 69 -23.40 39.25 2.44
N CYS A 70 -22.26 39.59 1.88
CA CYS A 70 -22.13 39.61 0.41
C CYS A 70 -20.76 39.14 -0.02
N ASP A 71 -20.72 38.39 -1.14
CA ASP A 71 -19.50 38.04 -1.83
C ASP A 71 -19.54 38.63 -3.27
N LYS A 72 -18.55 39.47 -3.59
CA LYS A 72 -18.39 40.04 -4.95
C LYS A 72 -17.61 39.06 -5.83
N GLY A 73 -18.21 38.69 -6.94
CA GLY A 73 -17.65 38.16 -8.15
C GLY A 73 -16.37 37.34 -8.08
N ILE A 74 -16.38 36.18 -7.48
CA ILE A 74 -15.26 35.27 -7.58
C ILE A 74 -15.68 34.08 -8.43
N SER A 75 -15.09 33.98 -9.64
CA SER A 75 -15.08 32.74 -10.40
C SER A 75 -14.17 31.76 -9.68
N GLY A 76 -14.63 30.58 -9.35
CA GLY A 76 -13.75 29.58 -8.82
C GLY A 76 -14.33 28.67 -7.75
N THR A 77 -13.78 27.54 -7.69
CA THR A 77 -14.21 26.30 -7.06
C THR A 77 -13.86 26.15 -5.57
N SER A 78 -13.39 27.21 -4.88
CA SER A 78 -12.91 27.09 -3.48
C SER A 78 -13.72 27.95 -2.51
N MET A 79 -14.21 27.35 -1.40
CA MET A 79 -14.85 28.02 -0.27
C MET A 79 -13.95 29.04 0.44
N LYS A 80 -12.62 28.90 0.36
CA LYS A 80 -11.62 29.73 1.04
C LYS A 80 -11.61 31.20 0.64
N ARG A 81 -12.37 31.61 -0.42
CA ARG A 81 -12.42 32.98 -0.95
C ARG A 81 -13.80 33.65 -0.76
N ARG A 82 -14.71 33.06 0.03
CA ARG A 82 -16.06 33.61 0.31
C ARG A 82 -16.09 34.17 1.75
N GLU A 83 -15.40 35.28 1.92
CA GLU A 83 -15.26 35.89 3.26
C GLU A 83 -16.61 36.32 3.84
N GLY A 84 -17.49 36.90 3.03
CA GLY A 84 -18.84 37.26 3.45
C GLY A 84 -19.70 36.08 3.88
N PHE A 85 -19.63 34.97 3.11
CA PHE A 85 -20.34 33.73 3.45
C PHE A 85 -19.79 33.11 4.73
N GLN A 86 -18.46 33.05 4.86
CA GLN A 86 -17.83 32.45 6.06
C GLN A 86 -18.16 33.26 7.30
N THR A 87 -18.06 34.59 7.23
CA THR A 87 -18.43 35.49 8.34
C THR A 87 -19.90 35.32 8.76
N MET A 88 -20.81 35.18 7.78
CA MET A 88 -22.22 34.89 8.06
C MET A 88 -22.40 33.56 8.80
N ILE A 89 -21.72 32.51 8.38
CA ILE A 89 -21.79 31.18 9.04
C ILE A 89 -21.24 31.28 10.47
N ASP A 90 -20.10 31.92 10.66
CA ASP A 90 -19.48 32.10 11.98
C ASP A 90 -20.39 32.90 12.92
N ASP A 91 -21.00 33.98 12.45
CA ASP A 91 -21.97 34.76 13.24
C ASP A 91 -23.27 33.98 13.53
N ALA A 92 -23.71 33.13 12.60
CA ALA A 92 -24.85 32.26 12.81
C ALA A 92 -24.56 31.19 13.90
N LEU A 93 -23.40 30.54 13.81
CA LEU A 93 -22.94 29.56 14.80
C LEU A 93 -22.66 30.21 16.18
N ALA A 94 -22.26 31.48 16.21
CA ALA A 94 -22.13 32.26 17.45
C ALA A 94 -23.48 32.69 18.05
N GLY A 95 -24.59 32.28 17.44
CA GLY A 95 -25.92 32.59 17.93
C GLY A 95 -26.37 34.06 17.73
N LYS A 96 -25.79 34.78 16.76
CA LYS A 96 -26.19 36.17 16.42
C LYS A 96 -27.30 36.22 15.37
N ILE A 97 -27.56 35.10 14.66
CA ILE A 97 -28.53 34.99 13.58
C ILE A 97 -29.42 33.78 13.85
N ASP A 98 -30.74 33.96 13.68
CA ASP A 98 -31.73 32.89 13.84
C ASP A 98 -32.26 32.41 12.47
N LEU A 99 -32.24 33.27 11.45
CA LEU A 99 -32.72 32.98 10.09
C LEU A 99 -31.81 33.65 9.06
N ILE A 100 -31.41 32.89 8.07
CA ILE A 100 -30.67 33.35 6.91
C ILE A 100 -31.58 33.37 5.67
N LEU A 101 -31.70 34.51 5.02
CA LEU A 101 -32.40 34.68 3.74
C LEU A 101 -31.42 34.63 2.58
N THR A 102 -31.73 33.83 1.55
CA THR A 102 -30.96 33.79 0.30
C THR A 102 -31.87 33.57 -0.89
N LYS A 103 -31.45 34.07 -2.06
CA LYS A 103 -32.28 34.00 -3.27
C LYS A 103 -32.61 32.57 -3.70
N SER A 104 -31.65 31.65 -3.63
CA SER A 104 -31.83 30.25 -4.05
C SER A 104 -30.76 29.35 -3.47
N VAL A 105 -30.99 28.04 -3.50
CA VAL A 105 -30.02 27.02 -3.13
C VAL A 105 -28.70 27.15 -3.91
N SER A 106 -28.77 27.44 -5.20
CA SER A 106 -27.60 27.62 -6.08
C SER A 106 -26.78 28.89 -5.77
N ARG A 107 -27.37 29.87 -5.10
CA ARG A 107 -26.66 31.08 -4.63
C ARG A 107 -26.05 30.87 -3.24
N PHE A 108 -26.64 30.03 -2.43
CA PHE A 108 -26.14 29.70 -1.10
C PHE A 108 -24.81 28.93 -1.18
N ALA A 109 -24.73 27.90 -2.02
CA ALA A 109 -23.47 27.18 -2.23
C ALA A 109 -23.27 26.76 -3.69
N ARG A 110 -22.04 26.40 -4.05
CA ARG A 110 -21.64 26.11 -5.45
C ARG A 110 -21.60 24.62 -5.77
N ASN A 111 -21.38 23.77 -4.78
CA ASN A 111 -21.49 22.34 -4.93
C ASN A 111 -22.46 21.77 -3.90
N THR A 112 -23.00 20.63 -4.19
CA THR A 112 -24.05 19.99 -3.40
C THR A 112 -23.56 19.53 -2.04
N VAL A 113 -22.29 19.11 -1.96
CA VAL A 113 -21.65 18.62 -0.71
C VAL A 113 -21.47 19.76 0.30
N ASP A 114 -20.92 20.89 -0.15
CA ASP A 114 -20.67 22.06 0.69
C ASP A 114 -22.00 22.66 1.17
N SER A 115 -23.00 22.74 0.27
CA SER A 115 -24.35 23.20 0.59
C SER A 115 -24.96 22.38 1.71
N LEU A 116 -24.94 21.06 1.54
CA LEU A 116 -25.53 20.11 2.49
C LEU A 116 -24.84 20.18 3.85
N THR A 117 -23.51 20.19 3.85
CA THR A 117 -22.73 20.24 5.10
C THR A 117 -23.03 21.52 5.87
N THR A 118 -23.12 22.65 5.17
CA THR A 118 -23.39 23.97 5.78
C THR A 118 -24.82 24.05 6.31
N VAL A 119 -25.82 23.62 5.51
CA VAL A 119 -27.23 23.62 5.94
C VAL A 119 -27.43 22.73 7.17
N ARG A 120 -26.80 21.54 7.22
CA ARG A 120 -26.87 20.67 8.41
C ARG A 120 -26.24 21.31 9.64
N LYS A 121 -25.04 21.91 9.52
CA LYS A 121 -24.40 22.62 10.63
C LYS A 121 -25.27 23.75 11.19
N LEU A 122 -25.90 24.54 10.31
CA LEU A 122 -26.80 25.60 10.70
C LEU A 122 -28.04 25.04 11.40
N LYS A 123 -28.64 23.98 10.85
CA LYS A 123 -29.80 23.32 11.45
C LYS A 123 -29.48 22.77 12.83
N ASP A 124 -28.33 22.11 13.01
CA ASP A 124 -27.87 21.57 14.30
C ASP A 124 -27.63 22.71 15.33
N ALA A 125 -27.24 23.90 14.87
CA ALA A 125 -27.11 25.12 15.70
C ALA A 125 -28.44 25.87 15.92
N GLY A 126 -29.57 25.39 15.40
CA GLY A 126 -30.87 26.02 15.52
C GLY A 126 -31.08 27.23 14.59
N VAL A 127 -30.25 27.37 13.55
CA VAL A 127 -30.37 28.44 12.56
C VAL A 127 -31.08 27.95 11.32
N GLU A 128 -32.16 28.62 10.95
CA GLU A 128 -32.96 28.28 9.78
C GLU A 128 -32.43 28.99 8.51
N VAL A 129 -32.57 28.36 7.35
CA VAL A 129 -32.28 29.01 6.06
C VAL A 129 -33.54 29.03 5.22
N TYR A 130 -33.87 30.21 4.66
CA TYR A 130 -34.98 30.38 3.71
C TYR A 130 -34.46 30.64 2.31
N PHE A 131 -34.77 29.71 1.42
CA PHE A 131 -34.51 29.81 -0.02
C PHE A 131 -35.73 30.44 -0.73
N GLN A 132 -35.60 31.70 -1.06
CA GLN A 132 -36.73 32.53 -1.53
C GLN A 132 -37.31 32.02 -2.85
N LYS A 133 -36.46 31.68 -3.84
CA LYS A 133 -36.88 31.22 -5.17
C LYS A 133 -37.66 29.91 -5.09
N GLU A 134 -37.18 28.99 -4.27
CA GLU A 134 -37.77 27.66 -4.09
C GLU A 134 -38.94 27.68 -3.06
N ASN A 135 -39.06 28.78 -2.31
CA ASN A 135 -40.03 28.95 -1.18
C ASN A 135 -39.92 27.80 -0.16
N ILE A 136 -38.69 27.54 0.30
CA ILE A 136 -38.35 26.46 1.23
C ILE A 136 -37.65 27.02 2.48
N TYR A 137 -38.17 26.64 3.64
CA TYR A 137 -37.51 26.81 4.94
C TYR A 137 -36.85 25.48 5.32
N THR A 138 -35.61 25.53 5.87
CA THR A 138 -34.87 24.29 6.17
C THR A 138 -35.42 23.50 7.35
N PHE A 139 -36.29 24.08 8.18
CA PHE A 139 -36.95 23.39 9.29
C PHE A 139 -38.30 22.76 8.90
N ASP A 140 -38.85 23.13 7.76
CA ASP A 140 -40.11 22.59 7.27
C ASP A 140 -39.91 21.19 6.64
N ALA A 141 -41.00 20.45 6.45
CA ALA A 141 -41.00 19.16 5.77
C ALA A 141 -40.42 19.21 4.34
N LYS A 142 -40.61 20.33 3.62
CA LYS A 142 -39.99 20.60 2.33
C LYS A 142 -38.48 20.74 2.44
N GLY A 143 -37.99 21.35 3.53
CA GLY A 143 -36.56 21.47 3.83
C GLY A 143 -35.92 20.12 4.08
N GLU A 144 -36.58 19.21 4.81
CA GLU A 144 -36.10 17.84 5.01
C GLU A 144 -35.99 17.07 3.70
N LEU A 145 -37.00 17.18 2.85
CA LEU A 145 -36.96 16.57 1.51
C LEU A 145 -35.80 17.13 0.67
N LEU A 146 -35.62 18.47 0.69
CA LEU A 146 -34.51 19.14 0.00
C LEU A 146 -33.15 18.62 0.50
N ILE A 147 -32.95 18.54 1.82
CA ILE A 147 -31.71 18.03 2.43
C ILE A 147 -31.47 16.57 2.01
N THR A 148 -32.51 15.76 1.94
CA THR A 148 -32.41 14.35 1.51
C THR A 148 -32.01 14.23 0.05
N ILE A 149 -32.65 14.99 -0.83
CA ILE A 149 -32.31 15.02 -2.28
C ILE A 149 -30.87 15.53 -2.47
N MET A 150 -30.49 16.61 -1.81
CA MET A 150 -29.13 17.14 -1.86
C MET A 150 -28.09 16.15 -1.34
N SER A 151 -28.44 15.35 -0.31
CA SER A 151 -27.58 14.28 0.22
C SER A 151 -27.30 13.22 -0.84
N SER A 152 -28.35 12.77 -1.51
CA SER A 152 -28.26 11.75 -2.57
C SER A 152 -27.45 12.28 -3.77
N LEU A 153 -27.69 13.51 -4.19
CA LEU A 153 -26.93 14.16 -5.27
C LEU A 153 -25.46 14.35 -4.91
N ALA A 154 -25.16 14.78 -3.69
CA ALA A 154 -23.79 14.97 -3.21
C ALA A 154 -23.03 13.63 -3.17
N GLN A 155 -23.71 12.56 -2.77
CA GLN A 155 -23.15 11.23 -2.75
C GLN A 155 -22.85 10.73 -4.17
N GLU A 156 -23.77 10.94 -5.12
CA GLU A 156 -23.59 10.54 -6.50
C GLU A 156 -22.50 11.38 -7.21
N GLU A 157 -22.42 12.69 -6.95
CA GLU A 157 -21.33 13.54 -7.44
C GLU A 157 -19.96 13.04 -6.92
N SER A 158 -19.87 12.73 -5.62
CA SER A 158 -18.64 12.19 -5.03
C SER A 158 -18.25 10.84 -5.61
N ARG A 159 -19.24 9.97 -5.91
CA ARG A 159 -19.04 8.68 -6.57
C ARG A 159 -18.52 8.88 -7.99
N SER A 160 -19.17 9.72 -8.79
CA SER A 160 -18.79 10.01 -10.17
C SER A 160 -17.37 10.58 -10.27
N ILE A 161 -17.00 11.50 -9.38
CA ILE A 161 -15.63 12.04 -9.32
C ILE A 161 -14.64 10.91 -9.00
N SER A 162 -14.93 10.05 -8.03
CA SER A 162 -14.06 8.94 -7.66
C SER A 162 -13.88 7.93 -8.80
N GLU A 163 -14.97 7.60 -9.51
CA GLU A 163 -14.94 6.70 -10.67
C GLU A 163 -14.13 7.29 -11.83
N ASN A 164 -14.31 8.57 -12.14
CA ASN A 164 -13.56 9.27 -13.18
C ASN A 164 -12.06 9.34 -12.87
N VAL A 165 -11.70 9.63 -11.63
CA VAL A 165 -10.28 9.64 -11.17
C VAL A 165 -9.70 8.23 -11.29
N THR A 166 -10.43 7.21 -10.84
CA THR A 166 -10.01 5.80 -10.92
C THR A 166 -9.83 5.36 -12.37
N TRP A 167 -10.78 5.69 -13.25
CA TRP A 167 -10.67 5.42 -14.68
C TRP A 167 -9.44 6.10 -15.30
N GLY A 168 -9.22 7.38 -15.01
CA GLY A 168 -8.06 8.12 -15.49
C GLY A 168 -6.72 7.54 -14.99
N HIS A 169 -6.68 7.00 -13.76
CA HIS A 169 -5.51 6.27 -13.25
C HIS A 169 -5.30 4.95 -14.00
N ARG A 170 -6.35 4.14 -14.15
CA ARG A 170 -6.28 2.85 -14.86
C ARG A 170 -5.84 3.01 -16.31
N LYS A 171 -6.36 4.02 -17.02
CA LYS A 171 -5.93 4.34 -18.39
C LYS A 171 -4.44 4.66 -18.45
N ARG A 172 -3.95 5.51 -17.55
CA ARG A 172 -2.51 5.83 -17.48
C ARG A 172 -1.66 4.60 -17.16
N PHE A 173 -2.13 3.70 -16.30
CA PHE A 173 -1.44 2.46 -16.00
C PHE A 173 -1.41 1.52 -17.20
N ALA A 174 -2.49 1.40 -17.95
CA ALA A 174 -2.53 0.65 -19.20
C ALA A 174 -1.57 1.21 -20.26
N ASP A 175 -1.41 2.54 -20.29
CA ASP A 175 -0.45 3.25 -21.15
C ASP A 175 1.01 3.13 -20.64
N GLY A 176 1.28 2.39 -19.55
CA GLY A 176 2.59 2.25 -18.95
C GLY A 176 3.17 3.51 -18.31
N LYS A 177 2.34 4.52 -18.06
CA LYS A 177 2.78 5.81 -17.47
C LYS A 177 2.98 5.65 -15.96
N VAL A 178 4.24 5.58 -15.54
CA VAL A 178 4.64 5.41 -14.15
C VAL A 178 4.62 6.74 -13.41
N MET A 179 3.88 6.80 -12.31
CA MET A 179 3.90 7.94 -11.39
C MET A 179 4.39 7.47 -10.03
N VAL A 180 5.38 8.17 -9.48
CA VAL A 180 5.98 7.82 -8.19
C VAL A 180 6.03 9.03 -7.25
N PRO A 181 5.89 8.81 -5.95
CA PRO A 181 6.12 9.84 -4.96
C PRO A 181 7.64 10.01 -4.72
N TYR A 182 8.30 10.83 -5.51
CA TYR A 182 9.76 11.04 -5.48
C TYR A 182 10.30 11.32 -4.07
N LYS A 183 9.56 12.05 -3.23
CA LYS A 183 9.97 12.36 -1.84
C LYS A 183 10.13 11.14 -0.93
N SER A 184 9.61 9.99 -1.33
CA SER A 184 9.68 8.76 -0.53
C SER A 184 10.41 7.61 -1.23
N LEU A 185 10.98 7.85 -2.41
CA LEU A 185 11.78 6.89 -3.17
C LEU A 185 13.25 7.30 -3.10
N LEU A 186 14.03 6.58 -2.30
CA LEU A 186 15.46 6.83 -2.13
C LEU A 186 16.23 6.52 -3.42
N GLY A 187 17.19 7.32 -3.78
CA GLY A 187 18.09 7.08 -4.90
C GLY A 187 17.57 7.53 -6.25
N TYR A 188 16.33 8.02 -6.34
CA TYR A 188 15.76 8.56 -7.56
C TYR A 188 15.21 9.97 -7.38
N LYS A 189 15.37 10.80 -8.39
CA LYS A 189 14.78 12.14 -8.50
C LYS A 189 13.95 12.28 -9.77
N LYS A 190 13.14 13.34 -9.84
CA LYS A 190 12.33 13.65 -11.02
C LYS A 190 13.20 14.28 -12.10
N GLY A 191 13.26 13.67 -13.26
CA GLY A 191 13.86 14.24 -14.48
C GLY A 191 13.06 15.41 -15.04
N ALA A 192 13.64 16.11 -16.00
CA ALA A 192 12.99 17.26 -16.66
C ALA A 192 11.72 16.86 -17.43
N ASP A 193 11.69 15.67 -17.98
CA ASP A 193 10.56 15.05 -18.69
C ASP A 193 9.55 14.35 -17.76
N GLY A 194 9.83 14.33 -16.44
CA GLY A 194 9.03 13.63 -15.45
C GLY A 194 9.40 12.17 -15.24
N SER A 195 10.43 11.66 -15.90
CA SER A 195 10.97 10.32 -15.72
C SER A 195 11.70 10.15 -14.37
N LEU A 196 11.99 8.88 -14.03
CA LEU A 196 12.88 8.56 -12.90
C LEU A 196 14.33 8.67 -13.36
N VAL A 197 15.11 9.53 -12.69
CA VAL A 197 16.55 9.69 -12.92
C VAL A 197 17.28 9.38 -11.63
N ILE A 198 18.44 8.70 -11.73
CA ILE A 198 19.25 8.34 -10.57
C ILE A 198 19.73 9.62 -9.86
N ASP A 199 19.59 9.63 -8.54
CA ASP A 199 20.19 10.63 -7.67
C ASP A 199 21.51 10.10 -7.14
N GLU A 200 22.63 10.53 -7.73
CA GLU A 200 23.96 10.05 -7.39
C GLU A 200 24.37 10.33 -5.94
N THR A 201 23.69 11.22 -5.24
CA THR A 201 23.93 11.47 -3.82
C THR A 201 23.28 10.41 -2.93
N GLN A 202 22.16 9.82 -3.37
CA GLN A 202 21.37 8.86 -2.61
C GLN A 202 21.55 7.41 -3.10
N ALA A 203 21.86 7.19 -4.37
CA ALA A 203 22.02 5.87 -4.96
C ALA A 203 23.08 4.99 -4.23
N PRO A 204 24.21 5.52 -3.73
CA PRO A 204 25.16 4.72 -2.95
C PRO A 204 24.56 4.09 -1.69
N ALA A 205 23.59 4.76 -1.04
CA ALA A 205 22.91 4.21 0.12
C ALA A 205 22.03 3.01 -0.25
N VAL A 206 21.38 3.05 -1.42
CA VAL A 206 20.60 1.91 -1.93
C VAL A 206 21.52 0.74 -2.24
N ARG A 207 22.59 0.96 -2.97
CA ARG A 207 23.60 -0.08 -3.28
C ARG A 207 24.17 -0.73 -2.02
N LEU A 208 24.48 0.09 -1.00
CA LEU A 208 24.96 -0.38 0.29
C LEU A 208 23.93 -1.28 0.99
N ILE A 209 22.64 -0.93 0.99
CA ILE A 209 21.58 -1.75 1.61
C ILE A 209 21.53 -3.14 0.97
N TYR A 210 21.59 -3.22 -0.37
CA TYR A 210 21.59 -4.47 -1.10
C TYR A 210 22.84 -5.30 -0.80
N GLN A 211 24.02 -4.68 -0.78
CA GLN A 211 25.26 -5.35 -0.46
C GLN A 211 25.27 -5.91 0.97
N LEU A 212 24.93 -5.11 1.98
CA LEU A 212 24.88 -5.57 3.38
C LEU A 212 23.90 -6.74 3.56
N PHE A 213 22.78 -6.72 2.82
CA PHE A 213 21.84 -7.84 2.86
C PHE A 213 22.43 -9.11 2.23
N LEU A 214 23.11 -9.01 1.08
CA LEU A 214 23.78 -10.13 0.44
C LEU A 214 24.97 -10.63 1.26
N ASP A 215 25.63 -9.76 2.00
CA ASP A 215 26.68 -10.09 2.99
C ASP A 215 26.10 -10.82 4.22
N GLY A 216 24.81 -11.10 4.23
CA GLY A 216 24.15 -11.94 5.24
C GLY A 216 23.68 -11.18 6.48
N MET A 217 23.77 -9.85 6.51
CA MET A 217 23.27 -9.07 7.63
C MET A 217 21.73 -9.19 7.74
N ALA A 218 21.25 -9.26 8.98
CA ALA A 218 19.81 -9.16 9.24
C ALA A 218 19.31 -7.73 8.98
N ILE A 219 18.05 -7.58 8.57
CA ILE A 219 17.45 -6.26 8.30
C ILE A 219 17.58 -5.30 9.50
N SER A 220 17.52 -5.84 10.73
CA SER A 220 17.73 -5.05 11.96
C SER A 220 19.16 -4.58 12.14
N GLU A 221 20.15 -5.35 11.67
CA GLU A 221 21.56 -4.98 11.70
C GLU A 221 21.85 -3.92 10.63
N ILE A 222 21.30 -4.09 9.42
CA ILE A 222 21.39 -3.09 8.33
C ILE A 222 20.84 -1.73 8.80
N LYS A 223 19.65 -1.74 9.45
CA LYS A 223 19.07 -0.52 10.03
C LYS A 223 20.03 0.18 10.99
N THR A 224 20.71 -0.57 11.85
CA THR A 224 21.66 -0.03 12.84
C THR A 224 22.91 0.51 12.16
N GLU A 225 23.42 -0.19 11.15
CA GLU A 225 24.58 0.21 10.36
C GLU A 225 24.33 1.51 9.58
N LEU A 226 23.14 1.65 8.95
CA LEU A 226 22.76 2.87 8.25
C LEU A 226 22.68 4.07 9.21
N ALA A 227 22.15 3.87 10.42
CA ALA A 227 22.11 4.91 11.45
C ALA A 227 23.50 5.27 11.95
N ALA A 228 24.39 4.28 12.16
CA ALA A 228 25.78 4.50 12.55
C ALA A 228 26.57 5.33 11.51
N ARG A 229 26.30 5.10 10.23
CA ARG A 229 26.87 5.87 9.10
C ARG A 229 26.18 7.22 8.86
N LYS A 230 25.17 7.59 9.67
CA LYS A 230 24.37 8.83 9.53
C LYS A 230 23.70 8.98 8.16
N ILE A 231 23.34 7.85 7.54
CA ILE A 231 22.59 7.84 6.28
C ILE A 231 21.12 8.11 6.59
N LEU A 232 20.55 9.13 5.96
CA LEU A 232 19.15 9.52 6.18
C LEU A 232 18.17 8.61 5.41
N THR A 233 16.99 8.43 5.99
CA THR A 233 15.89 7.70 5.32
C THR A 233 15.38 8.49 4.11
N PRO A 234 14.56 7.87 3.20
CA PRO A 234 13.93 8.57 2.07
C PRO A 234 13.17 9.84 2.44
N ARG A 235 12.72 9.95 3.68
CA ARG A 235 12.00 11.11 4.23
C ARG A 235 12.88 12.05 5.05
N GLY A 236 14.21 11.92 4.98
CA GLY A 236 15.17 12.75 5.68
C GLY A 236 15.23 12.51 7.20
N LYS A 237 14.79 11.36 7.71
CA LYS A 237 14.87 11.02 9.14
C LYS A 237 16.13 10.21 9.42
N GLU A 238 16.71 10.37 10.62
CA GLU A 238 17.88 9.60 11.07
C GLU A 238 17.52 8.17 11.50
N VAL A 239 16.27 7.96 11.97
CA VAL A 239 15.83 6.66 12.49
C VAL A 239 15.25 5.80 11.38
N TRP A 240 15.94 4.71 11.10
CA TRP A 240 15.49 3.68 10.15
C TRP A 240 14.54 2.67 10.80
N SER A 241 13.54 2.22 10.05
CA SER A 241 12.68 1.09 10.42
C SER A 241 13.02 -0.16 9.61
N THR A 242 12.79 -1.33 10.16
CA THR A 242 12.96 -2.61 9.44
C THR A 242 12.03 -2.72 8.24
N SER A 243 10.83 -2.14 8.34
CA SER A 243 9.87 -2.08 7.23
C SER A 243 10.37 -1.22 6.06
N THR A 244 11.05 -0.10 6.34
CA THR A 244 11.63 0.75 5.29
C THR A 244 12.76 0.03 4.55
N VAL A 245 13.68 -0.63 5.27
CA VAL A 245 14.76 -1.41 4.65
C VAL A 245 14.18 -2.55 3.81
N ARG A 246 13.21 -3.29 4.36
CA ARG A 246 12.54 -4.37 3.63
C ARG A 246 11.83 -3.86 2.37
N SER A 247 11.14 -2.71 2.46
CA SER A 247 10.49 -2.09 1.30
C SER A 247 11.49 -1.69 0.22
N ILE A 248 12.69 -1.23 0.58
CA ILE A 248 13.76 -0.92 -0.39
C ILE A 248 14.24 -2.21 -1.06
N LEU A 249 14.53 -3.27 -0.29
CA LEU A 249 15.01 -4.54 -0.82
C LEU A 249 14.01 -5.23 -1.76
N SER A 250 12.70 -5.03 -1.57
CA SER A 250 11.65 -5.67 -2.37
C SER A 250 11.03 -4.79 -3.46
N ASN A 251 11.52 -3.56 -3.65
CA ASN A 251 10.95 -2.63 -4.62
C ASN A 251 11.55 -2.85 -6.01
N GLU A 252 10.73 -3.29 -6.96
CA GLU A 252 11.12 -3.56 -8.34
C GLU A 252 11.64 -2.33 -9.10
N LYS A 253 11.38 -1.14 -8.60
CA LYS A 253 11.89 0.10 -9.21
C LYS A 253 13.42 0.19 -9.18
N TYR A 254 14.05 -0.48 -8.22
CA TYR A 254 15.51 -0.46 -8.14
C TYR A 254 16.19 -1.29 -9.25
N LYS A 255 15.48 -2.24 -9.87
CA LYS A 255 15.97 -2.96 -11.07
C LYS A 255 15.53 -2.34 -12.40
N GLY A 256 14.87 -1.16 -12.36
CA GLY A 256 14.43 -0.44 -13.56
C GLY A 256 12.99 -0.72 -14.01
N ASP A 257 12.24 -1.56 -13.30
CA ASP A 257 10.87 -1.94 -13.63
C ASP A 257 9.85 -1.15 -12.77
N ALA A 258 8.57 -1.28 -13.10
CA ALA A 258 7.50 -0.71 -12.27
C ALA A 258 6.25 -1.58 -12.26
N LEU A 259 5.79 -1.98 -11.07
CA LEU A 259 4.49 -2.60 -10.87
C LEU A 259 3.48 -1.53 -10.46
N LEU A 260 2.44 -1.37 -11.27
CA LEU A 260 1.39 -0.37 -11.11
C LEU A 260 0.13 -1.03 -10.54
N GLN A 261 -0.70 -0.22 -9.88
CA GLN A 261 -1.94 -0.66 -9.23
C GLN A 261 -1.75 -1.71 -8.13
N LYS A 262 -0.67 -1.55 -7.32
CA LYS A 262 -0.42 -2.38 -6.12
C LYS A 262 -1.52 -2.26 -5.06
N THR A 263 -2.23 -1.15 -5.03
CA THR A 263 -3.34 -0.88 -4.12
C THR A 263 -4.48 -0.20 -4.87
N PHE A 264 -5.69 -0.36 -4.36
CA PHE A 264 -6.88 0.32 -4.89
C PHE A 264 -7.81 0.75 -3.76
N THR A 265 -8.66 1.73 -4.05
CA THR A 265 -9.68 2.19 -3.10
C THR A 265 -10.90 1.29 -3.19
N THR A 266 -11.30 0.68 -2.08
CA THR A 266 -12.46 -0.23 -2.02
C THR A 266 -13.78 0.50 -1.83
N ASP A 267 -13.74 1.67 -1.19
CA ASP A 267 -14.93 2.46 -0.89
C ASP A 267 -14.62 3.95 -1.08
N PHE A 268 -15.40 4.59 -1.92
CA PHE A 268 -15.23 6.00 -2.28
C PHE A 268 -15.60 6.97 -1.14
N LEU A 269 -16.46 6.54 -0.19
CA LEU A 269 -16.88 7.36 0.95
C LEU A 269 -15.80 7.39 2.03
N THR A 270 -15.34 6.23 2.47
CA THR A 270 -14.33 6.10 3.53
C THR A 270 -12.90 6.21 3.01
N LYS A 271 -12.70 6.18 1.68
CA LYS A 271 -11.40 6.19 0.99
C LYS A 271 -10.46 5.08 1.50
N LYS A 272 -11.04 3.96 1.95
CA LYS A 272 -10.28 2.82 2.44
C LYS A 272 -9.52 2.18 1.29
N MET A 273 -8.21 2.06 1.47
CA MET A 273 -7.32 1.40 0.50
C MET A 273 -7.10 -0.06 0.88
N LYS A 274 -7.06 -0.93 -0.12
CA LYS A 274 -6.68 -2.35 0.00
C LYS A 274 -5.49 -2.63 -0.90
N VAL A 275 -4.63 -3.58 -0.49
CA VAL A 275 -3.62 -4.18 -1.37
C VAL A 275 -4.35 -4.98 -2.45
N ASN A 276 -3.92 -4.82 -3.70
CA ASN A 276 -4.48 -5.57 -4.81
C ASN A 276 -3.91 -6.99 -4.80
N GLU A 277 -4.76 -7.95 -4.52
CA GLU A 277 -4.47 -9.38 -4.49
C GLU A 277 -5.02 -10.09 -5.74
N GLY A 278 -5.35 -9.31 -6.80
CA GLY A 278 -5.93 -9.81 -8.05
C GLY A 278 -7.36 -9.34 -8.32
N GLU A 279 -7.94 -8.48 -7.45
CA GLU A 279 -9.31 -7.98 -7.64
C GLU A 279 -9.44 -6.96 -8.78
N VAL A 280 -8.34 -6.27 -9.08
CA VAL A 280 -8.27 -5.33 -10.21
C VAL A 280 -7.00 -5.57 -11.02
N PRO A 281 -6.98 -5.28 -12.33
CA PRO A 281 -5.79 -5.49 -13.15
C PRO A 281 -4.56 -4.79 -12.59
N GLN A 282 -3.41 -5.48 -12.62
CA GLN A 282 -2.09 -4.89 -12.33
C GLN A 282 -1.32 -4.77 -13.65
N TYR A 283 -0.44 -3.78 -13.74
CA TYR A 283 0.36 -3.55 -14.93
C TYR A 283 1.84 -3.56 -14.54
N TYR A 284 2.60 -4.41 -15.20
CA TYR A 284 4.05 -4.50 -15.00
C TYR A 284 4.76 -3.88 -16.20
N VAL A 285 5.58 -2.87 -15.93
CA VAL A 285 6.35 -2.15 -16.96
C VAL A 285 7.81 -2.51 -16.78
N THR A 286 8.39 -3.18 -17.76
CA THR A 286 9.80 -3.55 -17.80
C THR A 286 10.64 -2.45 -18.42
N GLY A 287 11.88 -2.24 -17.91
CA GLY A 287 12.82 -1.28 -18.49
C GLY A 287 12.32 0.17 -18.51
N ASN A 288 11.53 0.55 -17.51
CA ASN A 288 10.93 1.88 -17.43
C ASN A 288 11.95 3.00 -17.21
N HIS A 289 13.04 2.71 -16.51
CA HIS A 289 14.07 3.69 -16.14
C HIS A 289 15.41 2.99 -15.87
N GLU A 290 16.49 3.76 -15.77
CA GLU A 290 17.81 3.27 -15.46
C GLU A 290 17.86 2.61 -14.07
N PRO A 291 18.37 1.37 -13.94
CA PRO A 291 18.41 0.65 -12.68
C PRO A 291 19.57 1.15 -11.78
N ILE A 292 19.30 1.32 -10.48
CA ILE A 292 20.36 1.53 -9.48
C ILE A 292 21.04 0.21 -9.13
N ILE A 293 20.26 -0.87 -9.15
CA ILE A 293 20.69 -2.25 -8.84
C ILE A 293 20.53 -3.07 -10.09
N GLU A 294 21.57 -3.78 -10.48
CA GLU A 294 21.46 -4.74 -11.60
C GLU A 294 20.32 -5.73 -11.40
N PRO A 295 19.53 -6.04 -12.44
CA PRO A 295 18.40 -6.96 -12.34
C PRO A 295 18.79 -8.30 -11.68
N ARG A 296 19.96 -8.87 -12.01
CA ARG A 296 20.47 -10.13 -11.43
C ARG A 296 20.66 -10.03 -9.91
N ILE A 297 21.23 -8.92 -9.43
CA ILE A 297 21.45 -8.67 -7.99
C ILE A 297 20.09 -8.51 -7.28
N TRP A 298 19.15 -7.80 -7.89
CA TRP A 298 17.79 -7.65 -7.35
C TRP A 298 17.09 -9.01 -7.24
N ASP A 299 17.13 -9.83 -8.29
CA ASP A 299 16.50 -11.15 -8.31
C ASP A 299 17.15 -12.08 -7.28
N GLN A 300 18.48 -12.02 -7.08
CA GLN A 300 19.17 -12.75 -6.02
C GLN A 300 18.67 -12.34 -4.63
N VAL A 301 18.47 -11.04 -4.40
CA VAL A 301 17.92 -10.54 -3.14
C VAL A 301 16.48 -11.02 -2.92
N GLN A 302 15.63 -11.05 -3.97
CA GLN A 302 14.26 -11.61 -3.84
C GLN A 302 14.31 -13.09 -3.47
N TYR A 303 15.18 -13.86 -4.13
CA TYR A 303 15.37 -15.26 -3.78
C TYR A 303 15.80 -15.44 -2.32
N GLU A 304 16.75 -14.65 -1.82
CA GLU A 304 17.19 -14.69 -0.43
C GLU A 304 16.07 -14.26 0.53
N LEU A 305 15.27 -13.26 0.18
CA LEU A 305 14.10 -12.83 0.97
C LEU A 305 13.03 -13.93 1.08
N ALA A 306 12.86 -14.72 0.04
CA ALA A 306 11.89 -15.83 0.01
C ALA A 306 12.41 -17.10 0.71
N THR A 307 13.71 -17.39 0.61
CA THR A 307 14.31 -18.65 1.07
C THR A 307 14.88 -18.60 2.49
N ARG A 308 15.20 -17.41 3.01
CA ARG A 308 15.60 -17.27 4.41
C ARG A 308 14.40 -17.51 5.31
N HIS A 309 14.22 -18.76 5.75
CA HIS A 309 13.15 -19.11 6.70
C HIS A 309 13.41 -18.50 8.08
N GLY A 310 12.33 -18.11 8.78
CA GLY A 310 12.38 -17.49 10.09
C GLY A 310 12.23 -15.96 10.05
N ASN A 311 12.41 -15.34 11.21
CA ASN A 311 12.28 -13.88 11.31
C ASN A 311 13.57 -13.18 10.83
N ILE A 312 13.67 -12.98 9.50
CA ILE A 312 14.79 -12.25 8.85
C ILE A 312 14.98 -10.81 9.37
N SER A 313 14.02 -10.29 10.07
CA SER A 313 14.14 -8.99 10.74
C SER A 313 14.92 -9.07 12.06
N SER A 314 15.19 -10.27 12.57
CA SER A 314 15.89 -10.49 13.85
C SER A 314 17.41 -10.62 13.64
N ALA A 315 18.19 -9.94 14.48
CA ALA A 315 19.65 -10.08 14.54
C ALA A 315 20.13 -11.50 14.93
N LYS A 316 19.21 -12.40 15.33
CA LYS A 316 19.53 -13.81 15.61
C LYS A 316 19.65 -14.65 14.35
N VAL A 317 19.19 -14.15 13.20
CA VAL A 317 19.25 -14.84 11.90
C VAL A 317 20.52 -14.35 11.18
N GLY A 318 21.51 -15.19 11.07
CA GLY A 318 22.75 -14.92 10.34
C GLY A 318 22.82 -15.66 9.01
N LEU A 319 23.90 -15.46 8.26
CA LEU A 319 24.15 -16.04 6.92
C LEU A 319 23.97 -17.56 6.86
N PHE A 320 24.40 -18.26 7.91
CA PHE A 320 24.33 -19.72 7.98
C PHE A 320 23.02 -20.26 8.57
N SER A 321 22.10 -19.37 9.00
CA SER A 321 20.81 -19.78 9.54
C SER A 321 20.00 -20.55 8.50
N THR A 322 19.34 -21.63 8.91
CA THR A 322 18.55 -22.52 8.06
C THR A 322 19.34 -23.21 6.91
N ARG A 323 20.68 -23.15 6.96
CA ARG A 323 21.56 -23.83 6.00
C ARG A 323 22.54 -24.81 6.64
N LEU A 324 22.64 -24.83 7.97
CA LEU A 324 23.43 -25.81 8.69
C LEU A 324 22.51 -26.83 9.36
N LYS A 325 22.61 -28.09 8.98
CA LYS A 325 21.85 -29.21 9.54
C LYS A 325 22.73 -30.08 10.45
N CYS A 326 22.14 -30.63 11.47
CA CYS A 326 22.77 -31.62 12.32
C CYS A 326 22.72 -33.01 11.67
N SER A 327 23.85 -33.70 11.58
CA SER A 327 23.88 -35.08 11.04
C SER A 327 23.18 -36.07 11.97
N GLN A 328 23.18 -35.83 13.28
CA GLN A 328 22.61 -36.74 14.27
C GLN A 328 21.09 -36.69 14.38
N CYS A 329 20.50 -35.44 14.46
CA CYS A 329 19.06 -35.28 14.70
C CYS A 329 18.31 -34.57 13.57
N GLY A 330 19.00 -34.15 12.51
CA GLY A 330 18.39 -33.45 11.37
C GLY A 330 17.94 -32.00 11.66
N ALA A 331 18.04 -31.54 12.89
CA ALA A 331 17.64 -30.18 13.25
C ALA A 331 18.61 -29.13 12.71
N TRP A 332 18.09 -27.90 12.56
CA TRP A 332 18.91 -26.77 12.13
C TRP A 332 19.79 -26.24 13.26
N TYR A 333 20.98 -25.76 12.90
CA TYR A 333 21.86 -25.03 13.80
C TYR A 333 21.37 -23.59 13.98
N GLY A 334 21.42 -23.11 15.22
CA GLY A 334 21.11 -21.73 15.60
C GLY A 334 22.35 -20.94 15.99
N ARG A 335 22.36 -19.66 15.63
CA ARG A 335 23.39 -18.69 16.02
C ARG A 335 23.32 -18.41 17.51
N LYS A 336 24.42 -18.55 18.23
CA LYS A 336 24.58 -18.19 19.64
C LYS A 336 25.76 -17.24 19.79
N THR A 337 25.68 -16.33 20.74
CA THR A 337 26.77 -15.41 21.06
C THR A 337 27.29 -15.76 22.44
N TRP A 338 28.55 -16.10 22.52
CA TRP A 338 29.25 -16.38 23.76
C TRP A 338 30.07 -15.19 24.22
N ALA A 339 30.29 -15.06 25.52
CA ALA A 339 31.00 -13.95 26.13
C ALA A 339 30.46 -12.55 25.74
N SER A 340 29.12 -12.43 25.60
CA SER A 340 28.45 -11.24 25.06
C SER A 340 28.75 -9.93 25.80
N ASN A 341 29.12 -10.01 27.09
CA ASN A 341 29.40 -8.87 27.97
C ASN A 341 30.90 -8.57 28.10
N THR A 342 31.74 -9.21 27.31
CA THR A 342 33.20 -9.05 27.36
C THR A 342 33.76 -8.64 26.00
N LYS A 343 35.02 -8.14 26.01
CA LYS A 343 35.77 -7.89 24.77
C LYS A 343 36.08 -9.15 23.95
N TYR A 344 35.89 -10.32 24.52
CA TYR A 344 36.10 -11.63 23.87
C TYR A 344 34.80 -12.23 23.31
N LYS A 345 33.85 -11.40 22.99
CA LYS A 345 32.59 -11.80 22.35
C LYS A 345 32.85 -12.51 21.03
N TYR A 346 32.29 -13.73 20.86
CA TYR A 346 32.36 -14.48 19.60
C TYR A 346 31.07 -15.22 19.29
N THR A 347 30.87 -15.54 18.01
CA THR A 347 29.69 -16.23 17.51
C THR A 347 29.98 -17.72 17.34
N VAL A 348 29.07 -18.55 17.81
CA VAL A 348 29.08 -20.00 17.60
C VAL A 348 27.74 -20.46 17.03
N TRP A 349 27.80 -21.59 16.34
CA TRP A 349 26.64 -22.28 15.81
C TRP A 349 26.51 -23.62 16.49
N GLN A 350 25.30 -23.93 16.98
CA GLN A 350 25.01 -25.19 17.65
C GLN A 350 23.61 -25.68 17.29
N CYS A 351 23.44 -27.00 17.35
CA CYS A 351 22.16 -27.65 17.09
C CYS A 351 21.07 -27.07 18.02
N ASN A 352 19.91 -26.76 17.46
CA ASN A 352 18.79 -26.23 18.24
C ASN A 352 18.25 -27.25 19.27
N HIS A 353 18.48 -28.56 19.06
CA HIS A 353 18.08 -29.61 19.99
C HIS A 353 19.18 -29.98 21.01
N LYS A 354 20.28 -29.21 21.09
CA LYS A 354 21.42 -29.54 21.98
C LYS A 354 21.07 -29.57 23.44
N TYR A 355 20.08 -28.80 23.86
CA TYR A 355 19.64 -28.64 25.25
C TYR A 355 18.14 -28.85 25.43
N THR A 356 17.48 -29.57 24.54
CA THR A 356 16.06 -29.92 24.72
C THR A 356 15.97 -31.16 25.60
N ASP A 357 15.08 -31.13 26.61
CA ASP A 357 14.99 -32.14 27.66
C ASP A 357 14.58 -33.53 27.13
N GLU A 358 13.87 -33.62 26.00
CA GLU A 358 13.39 -34.92 25.50
C GLU A 358 14.45 -35.70 24.70
N HIS A 359 15.33 -35.04 23.95
CA HIS A 359 16.41 -35.68 23.18
C HIS A 359 17.61 -34.74 23.01
N PRO A 360 18.50 -34.67 24.04
CA PRO A 360 19.68 -33.80 23.97
C PRO A 360 20.63 -34.29 22.87
N CYS A 361 20.95 -33.42 21.94
CA CYS A 361 21.85 -33.73 20.85
C CYS A 361 23.30 -33.46 21.24
N SER A 362 24.19 -34.42 21.05
CA SER A 362 25.62 -34.33 21.39
C SER A 362 26.48 -33.67 20.30
N SER A 363 25.85 -33.21 19.20
CA SER A 363 26.55 -32.66 18.04
C SER A 363 27.51 -31.50 18.36
N ALA A 364 28.56 -31.36 17.56
CA ALA A 364 29.61 -30.38 17.73
C ALA A 364 29.07 -28.91 17.69
N THR A 365 29.67 -28.06 18.49
CA THR A 365 29.48 -26.61 18.36
C THR A 365 30.56 -26.04 17.48
N VAL A 366 30.20 -25.28 16.45
CA VAL A 366 31.14 -24.78 15.42
C VAL A 366 31.24 -23.25 15.50
N LYS A 367 32.44 -22.71 15.46
CA LYS A 367 32.66 -21.27 15.41
C LYS A 367 32.36 -20.74 14.00
N ASP A 368 31.91 -19.49 13.95
CA ASP A 368 31.58 -18.80 12.69
C ASP A 368 32.74 -18.84 11.68
N GLU A 369 33.96 -18.60 12.17
CA GLU A 369 35.19 -18.63 11.38
C GLU A 369 35.52 -20.03 10.84
N GLN A 370 35.33 -21.08 11.65
CA GLN A 370 35.56 -22.46 11.21
C GLN A 370 34.65 -22.84 10.03
N ILE A 371 33.40 -22.36 10.02
CA ILE A 371 32.48 -22.60 8.89
C ILE A 371 32.99 -21.89 7.63
N LYS A 372 33.42 -20.62 7.76
CA LYS A 372 33.95 -19.83 6.65
C LYS A 372 35.21 -20.47 6.05
N ASP A 373 36.15 -20.83 6.90
CA ASP A 373 37.41 -21.44 6.46
C ASP A 373 37.17 -22.80 5.81
N SER A 374 36.29 -23.62 6.39
CA SER A 374 35.91 -24.92 5.81
C SER A 374 35.20 -24.76 4.48
N PHE A 375 34.36 -23.74 4.33
CA PHE A 375 33.71 -23.45 3.03
C PHE A 375 34.71 -23.06 1.95
N VAL A 376 35.70 -22.20 2.28
CA VAL A 376 36.76 -21.82 1.35
C VAL A 376 37.57 -23.05 0.90
N GLN A 377 37.89 -23.95 1.84
CA GLN A 377 38.56 -25.22 1.50
C GLN A 377 37.70 -26.10 0.63
N ALA A 378 36.41 -26.25 0.92
CA ALA A 378 35.48 -27.02 0.11
C ALA A 378 35.34 -26.46 -1.31
N LEU A 379 35.29 -25.14 -1.42
CA LEU A 379 35.23 -24.44 -2.71
C LEU A 379 36.50 -24.67 -3.53
N ASN A 380 37.67 -24.58 -2.89
CA ASN A 380 38.96 -24.85 -3.55
C ASN A 380 39.10 -26.32 -3.97
N GLN A 381 38.59 -27.28 -3.18
CA GLN A 381 38.54 -28.69 -3.62
C GLN A 381 37.60 -28.85 -4.82
N LEU A 382 36.45 -28.19 -4.84
CA LEU A 382 35.54 -28.20 -5.97
C LEU A 382 36.20 -27.64 -7.23
N ILE A 383 36.93 -26.53 -7.12
CA ILE A 383 37.68 -25.92 -8.24
C ILE A 383 38.75 -26.87 -8.75
N ALA A 384 39.50 -27.49 -7.86
CA ALA A 384 40.58 -28.43 -8.23
C ALA A 384 40.08 -29.74 -8.85
N CYS A 385 38.90 -30.23 -8.45
CA CYS A 385 38.31 -31.46 -8.96
C CYS A 385 37.52 -31.26 -10.26
N ARG A 386 37.38 -30.04 -10.80
CA ARG A 386 36.64 -29.80 -12.06
C ARG A 386 37.34 -30.48 -13.24
N PRO A 387 36.76 -31.55 -13.82
CA PRO A 387 37.13 -31.99 -15.12
C PRO A 387 36.64 -30.95 -16.14
N GLN A 388 37.48 -30.61 -17.07
CA GLN A 388 37.30 -29.74 -18.23
C GLN A 388 35.89 -29.17 -18.46
N GLN A 389 35.78 -27.86 -18.42
CA GLN A 389 34.63 -26.97 -18.46
C GLN A 389 33.52 -27.19 -19.50
N SER A 390 33.54 -28.27 -20.29
CA SER A 390 32.64 -28.46 -21.44
C SER A 390 31.20 -28.93 -21.08
N GLN A 391 30.98 -29.55 -19.93
CA GLN A 391 29.65 -30.12 -19.59
C GLN A 391 28.85 -29.34 -18.55
N LEU A 392 29.46 -28.43 -17.81
CA LEU A 392 28.82 -27.69 -16.73
C LEU A 392 27.64 -26.81 -17.20
N PRO A 393 27.74 -26.05 -18.31
CA PRO A 393 26.62 -25.27 -18.82
C PRO A 393 25.41 -26.13 -19.21
N GLN A 394 25.65 -27.31 -19.75
CA GLN A 394 24.60 -28.23 -20.17
C GLN A 394 23.88 -28.84 -18.94
N VAL A 395 24.64 -29.29 -17.94
CA VAL A 395 24.10 -29.81 -16.68
C VAL A 395 23.29 -28.75 -15.94
N LEU A 396 23.76 -27.49 -15.90
CA LEU A 396 23.02 -26.40 -15.32
C LEU A 396 21.75 -26.08 -16.11
N GLY A 397 21.82 -26.10 -17.45
CA GLY A 397 20.66 -25.92 -18.31
C GLY A 397 19.56 -26.94 -18.02
N ASP A 398 19.92 -28.21 -17.96
CA ASP A 398 18.98 -29.31 -17.68
C ASP A 398 18.41 -29.23 -16.24
N MET A 399 19.25 -28.87 -15.26
CA MET A 399 18.84 -28.77 -13.86
C MET A 399 17.89 -27.59 -13.60
N PHE A 400 18.09 -26.51 -14.31
CA PHE A 400 17.29 -25.28 -14.16
C PHE A 400 16.30 -25.04 -15.32
N ASP A 401 16.04 -26.07 -16.14
CA ASP A 401 15.06 -26.00 -17.23
C ASP A 401 13.66 -25.66 -16.70
N THR A 402 13.09 -24.58 -17.20
CA THR A 402 11.76 -24.07 -16.83
C THR A 402 10.67 -24.40 -17.83
N SER A 403 11.03 -25.01 -18.97
CA SER A 403 10.13 -25.25 -20.12
C SER A 403 8.79 -25.88 -19.71
N ARG A 404 8.84 -26.93 -18.90
CA ARG A 404 7.62 -27.60 -18.40
C ARG A 404 6.74 -26.70 -17.51
N LEU A 405 7.35 -25.85 -16.71
CA LEU A 405 6.59 -24.92 -15.86
C LEU A 405 5.97 -23.81 -16.70
N GLU A 406 6.68 -23.33 -17.72
CA GLU A 406 6.22 -22.33 -18.68
C GLU A 406 5.04 -22.85 -19.50
N GLU A 407 5.12 -24.10 -19.99
CA GLU A 407 3.99 -24.76 -20.67
C GLU A 407 2.76 -24.87 -19.78
N GLN A 408 2.94 -25.24 -18.49
CA GLN A 408 1.83 -25.30 -17.55
C GLN A 408 1.24 -23.92 -17.25
N ALA A 409 2.08 -22.90 -17.13
CA ALA A 409 1.64 -21.53 -16.93
C ALA A 409 0.86 -20.99 -18.14
N ALA A 410 1.33 -21.29 -19.36
CA ALA A 410 0.64 -20.95 -20.61
C ALA A 410 -0.72 -21.67 -20.72
N ALA A 411 -0.81 -22.94 -20.36
CA ALA A 411 -2.07 -23.67 -20.32
C ALA A 411 -3.06 -23.08 -19.30
N CYS A 412 -2.57 -22.68 -18.12
CA CYS A 412 -3.40 -21.96 -17.15
C CYS A 412 -3.89 -20.61 -17.69
N GLN A 413 -3.03 -19.86 -18.41
CA GLN A 413 -3.42 -18.61 -19.05
C GLN A 413 -4.51 -18.79 -20.09
N ALA A 414 -4.39 -19.80 -20.96
CA ALA A 414 -5.42 -20.12 -21.95
C ALA A 414 -6.77 -20.46 -21.28
N LYS A 415 -6.72 -21.23 -20.19
CA LYS A 415 -7.92 -21.56 -19.41
C LYS A 415 -8.56 -20.36 -18.72
N ILE A 416 -7.75 -19.41 -18.26
CA ILE A 416 -8.24 -18.15 -17.68
C ILE A 416 -9.00 -17.33 -18.73
N VAL A 417 -8.48 -17.24 -19.96
CA VAL A 417 -9.16 -16.53 -21.07
C VAL A 417 -10.50 -17.20 -21.36
N GLU A 418 -10.53 -18.52 -21.52
CA GLU A 418 -11.77 -19.29 -21.76
C GLU A 418 -12.82 -19.05 -20.66
N LEU A 419 -12.42 -19.13 -19.39
CA LEU A 419 -13.32 -18.89 -18.25
C LEU A 419 -13.83 -17.45 -18.20
N THR A 420 -12.98 -16.47 -18.58
CA THR A 420 -13.39 -15.07 -18.67
C THR A 420 -14.45 -14.87 -19.73
N GLU A 421 -14.27 -15.44 -20.93
CA GLU A 421 -15.24 -15.41 -22.01
C GLU A 421 -16.58 -16.07 -21.61
N GLN A 422 -16.52 -17.19 -20.88
CA GLN A 422 -17.74 -17.86 -20.37
C GLN A 422 -18.47 -17.01 -19.32
N ILE A 423 -17.76 -16.32 -18.44
CA ILE A 423 -18.34 -15.41 -17.44
C ILE A 423 -18.97 -14.20 -18.14
N GLU A 424 -18.29 -13.60 -19.10
CA GLU A 424 -18.81 -12.46 -19.88
C GLU A 424 -20.05 -12.86 -20.68
N ALA A 425 -20.06 -14.01 -21.31
CA ALA A 425 -21.21 -14.54 -22.04
C ALA A 425 -22.41 -14.77 -21.09
N LEU A 426 -22.19 -15.36 -19.92
CA LEU A 426 -23.23 -15.57 -18.91
C LEU A 426 -23.82 -14.25 -18.40
N ILE A 427 -22.97 -13.22 -18.20
CA ILE A 427 -23.41 -11.88 -17.80
C ILE A 427 -24.25 -11.24 -18.91
N ALA A 428 -23.79 -11.32 -20.16
CA ALA A 428 -24.48 -10.76 -21.31
C ALA A 428 -25.85 -11.45 -21.54
N GLU A 429 -25.91 -12.76 -21.38
CA GLU A 429 -27.16 -13.52 -21.48
C GLU A 429 -28.18 -13.07 -20.41
N ASN A 430 -27.75 -12.90 -19.17
CA ASN A 430 -28.61 -12.44 -18.08
C ASN A 430 -29.08 -10.99 -18.27
N GLN A 431 -28.30 -10.14 -18.96
CA GLN A 431 -28.71 -8.77 -19.30
C GLN A 431 -29.77 -8.73 -20.42
N GLN A 432 -29.70 -9.64 -21.39
CA GLN A 432 -30.63 -9.70 -22.52
C GLN A 432 -31.95 -10.44 -22.19
N ARG A 433 -31.87 -11.43 -21.33
CA ARG A 433 -33.03 -12.25 -20.93
C ARG A 433 -32.92 -12.56 -19.44
N ALA A 434 -33.96 -12.21 -18.68
CA ALA A 434 -34.02 -12.55 -17.25
C ALA A 434 -33.93 -14.07 -17.06
N LEU A 435 -32.78 -14.54 -16.60
CA LEU A 435 -32.54 -15.94 -16.27
C LEU A 435 -33.11 -16.25 -14.88
N ASP A 436 -33.31 -17.54 -14.59
CA ASP A 436 -33.51 -17.98 -13.23
C ASP A 436 -32.30 -17.58 -12.37
N GLN A 437 -32.55 -16.74 -11.37
CA GLN A 437 -31.49 -16.12 -10.57
C GLN A 437 -30.67 -17.15 -9.75
N ASP A 438 -31.31 -18.23 -9.30
CA ASP A 438 -30.61 -19.28 -8.55
C ASP A 438 -29.70 -20.09 -9.49
N ALA A 439 -30.17 -20.43 -10.68
CA ALA A 439 -29.37 -21.11 -11.70
C ALA A 439 -28.21 -20.22 -12.19
N TYR A 440 -28.47 -18.93 -12.43
CA TYR A 440 -27.45 -17.95 -12.78
C TYR A 440 -26.37 -17.85 -11.69
N GLN A 441 -26.77 -17.66 -10.44
CA GLN A 441 -25.85 -17.50 -9.33
C GLN A 441 -24.99 -18.75 -9.10
N ASN A 442 -25.57 -19.93 -9.23
CA ASN A 442 -24.83 -21.20 -9.10
C ASN A 442 -23.78 -21.33 -10.20
N LYS A 443 -24.14 -21.08 -11.46
CA LYS A 443 -23.22 -21.16 -12.60
C LYS A 443 -22.13 -20.11 -12.54
N TYR A 444 -22.47 -18.88 -12.14
CA TYR A 444 -21.50 -17.81 -11.94
C TYR A 444 -20.48 -18.18 -10.83
N THR A 445 -20.95 -18.71 -9.71
CA THR A 445 -20.11 -19.14 -8.59
C THR A 445 -19.18 -20.29 -8.97
N GLU A 446 -19.66 -21.22 -9.78
CA GLU A 446 -18.83 -22.32 -10.32
C GLU A 446 -17.70 -21.78 -11.21
N LEU A 447 -18.03 -20.92 -12.17
CA LEU A 447 -17.05 -20.31 -13.06
C LEU A 447 -16.05 -19.41 -12.31
N ASP A 448 -16.50 -18.58 -11.38
CA ASP A 448 -15.63 -17.74 -10.53
C ASP A 448 -14.69 -18.60 -9.68
N THR A 449 -15.17 -19.70 -9.12
CA THR A 449 -14.34 -20.63 -8.34
C THR A 449 -13.28 -21.29 -9.21
N ALA A 450 -13.65 -21.73 -10.42
CA ALA A 450 -12.71 -22.30 -11.39
C ALA A 450 -11.66 -21.28 -11.86
N TYR A 451 -12.09 -20.05 -12.12
CA TYR A 451 -11.21 -18.92 -12.47
C TYR A 451 -10.19 -18.64 -11.36
N ARG A 452 -10.64 -18.46 -10.12
CA ARG A 452 -9.75 -18.19 -8.98
C ARG A 452 -8.76 -19.32 -8.73
N LYS A 453 -9.19 -20.57 -8.84
CA LYS A 453 -8.32 -21.74 -8.69
C LYS A 453 -7.24 -21.77 -9.77
N THR A 454 -7.62 -21.51 -11.03
CA THR A 454 -6.68 -21.49 -12.17
C THR A 454 -5.71 -20.32 -12.06
N LEU A 455 -6.17 -19.15 -11.64
CA LEU A 455 -5.33 -17.97 -11.40
C LEU A 455 -4.31 -18.22 -10.27
N ALA A 456 -4.73 -18.81 -9.17
CA ALA A 456 -3.83 -19.16 -8.06
C ALA A 456 -2.77 -20.17 -8.51
N ARG A 457 -3.16 -21.16 -9.34
CA ARG A 457 -2.20 -22.14 -9.92
C ARG A 457 -1.20 -21.47 -10.84
N LYS A 458 -1.64 -20.58 -11.74
CA LYS A 458 -0.76 -19.80 -12.62
C LYS A 458 0.23 -18.98 -11.81
N THR A 459 -0.23 -18.24 -10.81
CA THR A 459 0.62 -17.40 -9.94
C THR A 459 1.68 -18.24 -9.22
N SER A 460 1.32 -19.43 -8.74
CA SER A 460 2.28 -20.37 -8.14
C SER A 460 3.34 -20.82 -9.12
N LEU A 461 2.95 -21.19 -10.36
CA LEU A 461 3.87 -21.61 -11.40
C LEU A 461 4.83 -20.48 -11.83
N GLU A 462 4.34 -19.26 -11.96
CA GLU A 462 5.16 -18.08 -12.28
C GLU A 462 6.16 -17.76 -11.16
N ALA A 463 5.76 -17.93 -9.90
CA ALA A 463 6.67 -17.80 -8.77
C ALA A 463 7.77 -18.88 -8.79
N ASP A 464 7.41 -20.13 -9.11
CA ASP A 464 8.37 -21.23 -9.24
C ASP A 464 9.35 -21.01 -10.41
N ILE A 465 8.87 -20.53 -11.56
CA ILE A 465 9.70 -20.16 -12.72
C ILE A 465 10.68 -19.06 -12.31
N THR A 466 10.18 -17.99 -11.71
CA THR A 466 11.01 -16.86 -11.27
C THR A 466 12.08 -17.30 -10.27
N ALA A 467 11.71 -18.12 -9.29
CA ALA A 467 12.63 -18.65 -8.30
C ALA A 467 13.72 -19.53 -8.93
N LYS A 468 13.34 -20.38 -9.90
CA LYS A 468 14.25 -21.29 -10.59
C LYS A 468 15.22 -20.53 -11.49
N THR A 469 14.74 -19.52 -12.22
CA THR A 469 15.56 -18.65 -13.09
C THR A 469 16.53 -17.79 -12.27
N ALA A 470 16.07 -17.20 -11.17
CA ALA A 470 16.93 -16.43 -10.26
C ALA A 470 18.03 -17.31 -9.63
N LYS A 471 17.67 -18.55 -9.27
CA LYS A 471 18.63 -19.54 -8.75
C LYS A 471 19.69 -19.89 -9.80
N HIS A 472 19.28 -20.13 -11.05
CA HIS A 472 20.18 -20.39 -12.17
C HIS A 472 21.16 -19.22 -12.37
N ALA A 473 20.64 -18.00 -12.47
CA ALA A 473 21.47 -16.80 -12.64
C ALA A 473 22.47 -16.61 -11.49
N ALA A 474 22.04 -16.82 -10.24
CA ALA A 474 22.92 -16.72 -9.08
C ALA A 474 24.05 -17.75 -9.09
N VAL A 475 23.74 -19.01 -9.45
CA VAL A 475 24.73 -20.07 -9.55
C VAL A 475 25.71 -19.79 -10.68
N THR A 476 25.22 -19.40 -11.86
CA THR A 476 26.06 -19.07 -13.04
C THR A 476 27.00 -17.91 -12.70
N THR A 477 26.50 -16.81 -12.15
CA THR A 477 27.35 -15.66 -11.76
C THR A 477 28.42 -16.06 -10.76
N ALA A 478 28.06 -16.86 -9.73
CA ALA A 478 29.03 -17.30 -8.72
C ALA A 478 30.07 -18.26 -9.29
N LEU A 479 29.72 -19.04 -10.33
CA LEU A 479 30.64 -19.91 -11.03
C LEU A 479 31.54 -19.15 -12.01
N ASP A 480 31.03 -18.12 -12.67
CA ASP A 480 31.79 -17.23 -13.54
C ASP A 480 32.84 -16.42 -12.77
N ASP A 481 32.50 -16.02 -11.52
CA ASP A 481 33.43 -15.36 -10.60
C ASP A 481 34.59 -16.29 -10.13
N LEU A 482 34.47 -17.60 -10.36
CA LEU A 482 35.53 -18.56 -10.04
C LEU A 482 36.46 -18.73 -11.26
N THR A 483 37.44 -17.85 -11.36
CA THR A 483 38.43 -17.81 -12.48
C THR A 483 39.40 -19.00 -12.56
N GLY A 484 39.15 -20.06 -11.80
CA GLY A 484 40.05 -21.22 -11.70
C GLY A 484 41.20 -21.02 -10.71
N GLU A 485 41.39 -19.82 -10.19
CA GLU A 485 42.36 -19.56 -9.12
C GLU A 485 41.78 -19.92 -7.74
N PRO A 486 42.63 -20.39 -6.79
CA PRO A 486 42.17 -20.69 -5.45
C PRO A 486 41.59 -19.46 -4.76
N VAL A 487 40.42 -19.60 -4.15
CA VAL A 487 39.78 -18.57 -3.35
C VAL A 487 40.51 -18.47 -2.00
N SER A 488 40.97 -17.26 -1.64
CA SER A 488 41.69 -17.02 -0.39
C SER A 488 40.81 -16.59 0.78
N GLU A 489 39.67 -15.98 0.48
CA GLU A 489 38.79 -15.39 1.49
C GLU A 489 37.34 -15.81 1.30
N PHE A 490 36.61 -15.92 2.42
CA PHE A 490 35.18 -16.19 2.43
C PHE A 490 34.38 -15.02 1.86
N ARG A 491 33.54 -15.27 0.86
CA ARG A 491 32.59 -14.30 0.32
C ARG A 491 31.15 -14.74 0.58
N PRO A 492 30.35 -13.96 1.32
CA PRO A 492 28.96 -14.28 1.62
C PRO A 492 28.10 -14.54 0.36
N SER A 493 28.36 -13.81 -0.73
CA SER A 493 27.67 -14.00 -2.01
C SER A 493 27.89 -15.39 -2.59
N GLN A 494 29.14 -15.90 -2.55
CA GLN A 494 29.47 -17.25 -3.01
C GLN A 494 28.80 -18.33 -2.16
N TRP A 495 28.80 -18.16 -0.81
CA TRP A 495 28.05 -19.06 0.07
C TRP A 495 26.57 -19.09 -0.29
N SER A 496 25.94 -17.93 -0.40
CA SER A 496 24.50 -17.80 -0.68
C SER A 496 24.11 -18.36 -2.06
N ALA A 497 24.97 -18.16 -3.07
CA ALA A 497 24.73 -18.63 -4.43
C ALA A 497 24.99 -20.13 -4.59
N LEU A 498 26.07 -20.67 -4.02
CA LEU A 498 26.55 -22.02 -4.32
C LEU A 498 26.06 -23.09 -3.35
N ILE A 499 25.78 -22.75 -2.06
CA ILE A 499 25.41 -23.74 -1.06
C ILE A 499 23.89 -23.90 -0.98
N ASP A 500 23.43 -25.14 -1.08
CA ASP A 500 22.06 -25.52 -0.72
C ASP A 500 21.95 -25.65 0.80
N HIS A 501 22.72 -26.56 1.40
CA HIS A 501 22.86 -26.71 2.84
C HIS A 501 24.20 -27.35 3.19
N ALA A 502 24.58 -27.25 4.46
CA ALA A 502 25.74 -27.99 4.97
C ALA A 502 25.31 -28.85 6.17
N ILE A 503 25.92 -30.03 6.29
CA ILE A 503 25.63 -30.99 7.35
C ILE A 503 26.85 -31.02 8.27
N VAL A 504 26.61 -30.71 9.56
CA VAL A 504 27.66 -30.73 10.57
C VAL A 504 27.74 -32.13 11.20
N ASP A 505 28.86 -32.78 10.98
CA ASP A 505 29.21 -34.08 11.57
C ASP A 505 29.99 -33.87 12.88
N GLU A 506 30.41 -34.96 13.53
CA GLU A 506 31.19 -34.88 14.79
C GLU A 506 32.58 -34.28 14.57
N ASP A 507 33.19 -34.56 13.44
CA ASP A 507 34.57 -34.24 13.09
C ASP A 507 34.71 -33.41 11.78
N GLY A 508 33.59 -32.99 11.18
CA GLY A 508 33.64 -32.28 9.90
C GLY A 508 32.36 -31.56 9.52
N ILE A 509 32.44 -30.88 8.39
CA ILE A 509 31.28 -30.27 7.74
C ILE A 509 31.22 -30.78 6.31
N ARG A 510 30.06 -31.30 5.91
CA ARG A 510 29.75 -31.71 4.57
C ARG A 510 28.94 -30.63 3.88
N PHE A 511 29.52 -29.99 2.89
CA PHE A 511 28.87 -28.97 2.07
C PHE A 511 28.15 -29.64 0.90
N VAL A 512 26.84 -29.36 0.77
CA VAL A 512 26.03 -29.80 -0.35
C VAL A 512 25.84 -28.58 -1.26
N PHE A 513 26.47 -28.61 -2.40
CA PHE A 513 26.37 -27.53 -3.38
C PHE A 513 25.06 -27.65 -4.15
N ARG A 514 24.56 -26.52 -4.65
CA ARG A 514 23.35 -26.49 -5.48
C ARG A 514 23.47 -27.18 -6.81
N THR A 515 24.71 -27.42 -7.26
CA THR A 515 25.07 -28.23 -8.41
C THR A 515 24.96 -29.74 -8.15
N GLY A 516 24.67 -30.14 -6.90
CA GLY A 516 24.52 -31.55 -6.50
C GLY A 516 25.79 -32.18 -5.92
N GLU A 517 26.94 -31.55 -6.12
CA GLU A 517 28.19 -32.04 -5.57
C GLU A 517 28.24 -31.91 -4.06
N GLN A 518 28.96 -32.84 -3.40
CA GLN A 518 29.17 -32.85 -1.96
C GLN A 518 30.66 -32.88 -1.65
N VAL A 519 31.10 -31.96 -0.80
CA VAL A 519 32.50 -31.90 -0.34
C VAL A 519 32.52 -31.93 1.17
N ARG A 520 33.31 -32.85 1.77
CA ARG A 520 33.46 -32.95 3.23
C ARG A 520 34.83 -32.39 3.64
N ILE A 521 34.81 -31.49 4.59
CA ILE A 521 36.00 -30.91 5.20
C ILE A 521 36.05 -31.27 6.66
N ALA A 522 37.18 -31.82 7.12
CA ALA A 522 37.42 -32.12 8.52
C ALA A 522 37.61 -30.81 9.30
N LEU A 523 36.94 -30.71 10.46
CA LEU A 523 37.17 -29.60 11.39
C LEU A 523 38.48 -29.83 12.11
N LYS A 524 39.39 -28.89 11.99
CA LYS A 524 40.59 -28.87 12.83
C LYS A 524 40.15 -28.54 14.27
N GLY A 525 40.43 -29.39 15.23
CA GLY A 525 40.10 -29.27 16.64
C GLY A 525 40.63 -27.97 17.30
#